data_dfc26e9522b9ca3e33ca57c2cf8666eb
#
_entry.id   dfc26e9522b9ca3e33ca57c2cf8666eb
#
_cell.length_a   1.000
_cell.length_b   1.000
_cell.length_c   1.000
_cell.angle_alpha   90.00
_cell.angle_beta   90.00
_cell.angle_gamma   90.00
#
_symmetry.space_group_name_H-M   'P 1'
#
loop_
_entity.id
_entity.type
_entity.pdbx_description
1 polymer ?
#
loop_
_entity_poly.entity_id
_entity_poly.type
_entity_poly.pdbx_seq_one_letter_code
_entity_poly.pdbx_strand_id
1 'polypeptide(L)'
;MISDFLTFFLFQSPTKLSMIPDVIISGEIQGVLEIFNKRNRARIFAVFRHPLERATSKYYADLAAVPELTGLTFPQYMLSPGDHVENNYLTRTLSGRHEGILLIHHLDVAREFLRSKFVVGLASDLPTSAEMFIHTFGWLNMTDSVSIKNLDLCDNNVYNSLSQKSPPVVAEGSEGYNLLIAENWFDLKLYEYVEHLFQMQLEKLKER
;
A
#
# COMPACT_ATOMS: atom_id res chain seq x y z
N MET A 1 10.47 -13.59 -1.11
CA MET A 1 10.60 -12.16 -1.34
C MET A 1 9.20 -11.61 -1.48
N ILE A 2 8.65 -11.05 -0.41
CA ILE A 2 7.41 -10.28 -0.51
C ILE A 2 7.88 -8.93 -1.02
N SER A 3 7.57 -8.66 -2.27
CA SER A 3 7.84 -7.38 -2.93
C SER A 3 7.29 -6.26 -2.05
N ASP A 4 8.08 -5.21 -1.81
CA ASP A 4 7.71 -4.00 -1.05
C ASP A 4 6.61 -3.17 -1.74
N PHE A 5 5.85 -3.81 -2.61
CA PHE A 5 4.78 -3.19 -3.37
C PHE A 5 3.51 -3.05 -2.53
N LEU A 6 2.85 -1.95 -2.75
CA LEU A 6 1.48 -1.77 -2.34
C LEU A 6 0.65 -2.93 -2.91
N THR A 7 0.20 -3.83 -2.05
CA THR A 7 -0.59 -4.98 -2.49
C THR A 7 -2.05 -4.58 -2.40
N PHE A 8 -2.72 -4.59 -3.54
CA PHE A 8 -4.16 -4.35 -3.62
C PHE A 8 -4.90 -5.67 -3.54
N PHE A 9 -5.88 -5.73 -2.68
CA PHE A 9 -6.78 -6.85 -2.57
C PHE A 9 -8.17 -6.41 -3.04
N LEU A 10 -8.77 -7.20 -3.89
CA LEU A 10 -10.10 -6.93 -4.43
C LEU A 10 -11.02 -8.07 -4.03
N PHE A 11 -12.12 -7.73 -3.39
CA PHE A 11 -13.11 -8.69 -2.96
C PHE A 11 -14.41 -8.50 -3.74
N GLN A 12 -14.97 -9.61 -4.22
CA GLN A 12 -16.30 -9.64 -4.79
C GLN A 12 -17.24 -10.38 -3.83
N SER A 13 -18.40 -9.81 -3.54
CA SER A 13 -19.46 -10.52 -2.81
C SER A 13 -19.93 -11.74 -3.60
N PRO A 14 -20.19 -12.88 -2.96
CA PRO A 14 -20.52 -14.12 -3.66
C PRO A 14 -21.93 -14.06 -4.28
N THR A 15 -22.03 -13.50 -5.47
CA THR A 15 -23.16 -13.80 -6.36
C THR A 15 -22.66 -14.83 -7.36
N LYS A 16 -23.33 -15.97 -7.38
CA LYS A 16 -23.07 -17.20 -8.15
C LYS A 16 -22.70 -16.98 -9.64
N LEU A 17 -21.55 -16.37 -9.93
CA LEU A 17 -20.94 -16.46 -11.27
C LEU A 17 -19.59 -17.16 -11.15
N SER A 18 -19.54 -18.37 -11.58
CA SER A 18 -18.57 -19.42 -11.33
C SER A 18 -17.17 -19.24 -11.94
N MET A 19 -16.75 -18.04 -12.32
CA MET A 19 -15.46 -17.83 -13.01
C MET A 19 -14.62 -16.66 -12.51
N ILE A 20 -15.11 -15.87 -11.54
CA ILE A 20 -14.32 -14.75 -10.96
C ILE A 20 -13.93 -15.14 -9.53
N PRO A 21 -12.65 -15.10 -9.16
CA PRO A 21 -12.21 -15.43 -7.81
C PRO A 21 -12.82 -14.44 -6.78
N ASP A 22 -13.08 -14.95 -5.57
CA ASP A 22 -13.63 -14.13 -4.48
C ASP A 22 -12.65 -13.04 -4.03
N VAL A 23 -11.35 -13.30 -4.14
CA VAL A 23 -10.27 -12.38 -3.80
C VAL A 23 -9.22 -12.37 -4.90
N ILE A 24 -8.81 -11.18 -5.33
CA ILE A 24 -7.71 -10.97 -6.27
C ILE A 24 -6.64 -10.17 -5.54
N ILE A 25 -5.40 -10.66 -5.56
CA ILE A 25 -4.23 -9.94 -5.04
C ILE A 25 -3.41 -9.47 -6.23
N SER A 26 -3.18 -8.16 -6.34
CA SER A 26 -2.45 -7.59 -7.46
C SER A 26 -1.61 -6.39 -7.02
N GLY A 27 -0.41 -6.25 -7.58
CA GLY A 27 0.38 -5.03 -7.54
C GLY A 27 -0.06 -3.99 -8.59
N GLU A 28 -0.89 -4.40 -9.57
CA GLU A 28 -1.39 -3.56 -10.65
C GLU A 28 -2.89 -3.32 -10.51
N ILE A 29 -3.25 -2.17 -9.96
CA ILE A 29 -4.66 -1.85 -9.71
C ILE A 29 -5.44 -1.61 -11.00
N GLN A 30 -4.86 -0.98 -12.01
CA GLN A 30 -5.59 -0.59 -13.22
C GLN A 30 -6.05 -1.80 -14.04
N GLY A 31 -5.15 -2.76 -14.28
CA GLY A 31 -5.52 -3.99 -15.01
C GLY A 31 -6.60 -4.81 -14.31
N VAL A 32 -6.64 -4.77 -12.96
CA VAL A 32 -7.65 -5.49 -12.20
C VAL A 32 -8.99 -4.73 -12.18
N LEU A 33 -8.98 -3.40 -12.19
CA LEU A 33 -10.22 -2.60 -12.23
C LEU A 33 -11.05 -2.84 -13.49
N GLU A 34 -10.42 -3.20 -14.60
CA GLU A 34 -11.11 -3.53 -15.85
C GLU A 34 -12.02 -4.76 -15.77
N ILE A 35 -11.72 -5.67 -14.82
CA ILE A 35 -12.52 -6.87 -14.55
C ILE A 35 -13.88 -6.51 -13.92
N PHE A 36 -13.97 -5.33 -13.28
CA PHE A 36 -15.14 -4.93 -12.51
C PHE A 36 -16.02 -3.92 -13.26
N ASN A 37 -17.31 -4.10 -13.14
CA ASN A 37 -18.33 -3.29 -13.81
C ASN A 37 -19.56 -3.11 -12.91
N LYS A 38 -20.63 -2.52 -13.44
CA LYS A 38 -21.88 -2.30 -12.68
C LYS A 38 -22.52 -3.59 -12.13
N ARG A 39 -22.29 -4.75 -12.78
CA ARG A 39 -22.80 -6.06 -12.35
C ARG A 39 -21.84 -6.72 -11.37
N ASN A 40 -20.54 -6.57 -11.61
CA ASN A 40 -19.47 -7.14 -10.78
C ASN A 40 -18.77 -5.99 -10.05
N ARG A 41 -19.25 -5.65 -8.86
CA ARG A 41 -18.69 -4.56 -8.06
C ARG A 41 -17.55 -5.06 -7.19
N ALA A 42 -16.38 -4.45 -7.31
CA ALA A 42 -15.28 -4.70 -6.39
C ALA A 42 -15.36 -3.77 -5.17
N ARG A 43 -14.87 -4.28 -4.06
CA ARG A 43 -14.38 -3.47 -2.95
C ARG A 43 -12.88 -3.66 -2.89
N ILE A 44 -12.15 -2.58 -2.75
CA ILE A 44 -10.69 -2.59 -2.72
C ILE A 44 -10.27 -2.34 -1.29
N PHE A 45 -9.32 -3.12 -0.79
CA PHE A 45 -8.61 -2.79 0.42
C PHE A 45 -7.10 -2.83 0.15
N ALA A 46 -6.35 -1.98 0.85
CA ALA A 46 -4.92 -1.92 0.71
C ALA A 46 -4.27 -1.47 2.01
N VAL A 47 -3.08 -2.00 2.28
CA VAL A 47 -2.22 -1.56 3.37
C VAL A 47 -1.20 -0.58 2.83
N PHE A 48 -1.15 0.61 3.40
CA PHE A 48 -0.24 1.68 3.00
C PHE A 48 0.93 1.76 3.98
N ARG A 49 2.13 1.83 3.42
CA ARG A 49 3.35 2.07 4.16
C ARG A 49 3.80 3.51 3.96
N HIS A 50 4.45 4.10 4.99
CA HIS A 50 4.99 5.45 4.88
C HIS A 50 5.94 5.56 3.67
N PRO A 51 5.81 6.59 2.80
CA PRO A 51 6.57 6.69 1.55
C PRO A 51 8.08 6.64 1.72
N LEU A 52 8.60 7.29 2.78
CA LEU A 52 10.05 7.28 3.06
C LEU A 52 10.55 5.89 3.47
N GLU A 53 9.78 5.14 4.24
CA GLU A 53 10.11 3.76 4.61
C GLU A 53 10.08 2.84 3.39
N ARG A 54 9.09 3.03 2.51
CA ARG A 54 8.95 2.25 1.28
C ARG A 54 10.14 2.49 0.37
N ALA A 55 10.47 3.74 0.09
CA ALA A 55 11.59 4.10 -0.78
C ALA A 55 12.95 3.66 -0.20
N THR A 56 13.12 3.75 1.13
CA THR A 56 14.30 3.23 1.80
C THR A 56 14.40 1.71 1.69
N SER A 57 13.29 1.00 1.84
CA SER A 57 13.22 -0.44 1.68
C SER A 57 13.59 -0.87 0.26
N LYS A 58 13.09 -0.14 -0.74
CA LYS A 58 13.43 -0.34 -2.15
C LYS A 58 14.94 -0.17 -2.40
N TYR A 59 15.54 0.88 -1.87
CA TYR A 59 16.98 1.08 -1.98
C TYR A 59 17.78 -0.16 -1.54
N TYR A 60 17.50 -0.70 -0.35
CA TYR A 60 18.21 -1.89 0.13
C TYR A 60 17.91 -3.13 -0.71
N ALA A 61 16.70 -3.27 -1.23
CA ALA A 61 16.34 -4.37 -2.12
C ALA A 61 17.10 -4.27 -3.45
N ASP A 62 17.18 -3.07 -4.02
CA ASP A 62 17.88 -2.80 -5.28
C ASP A 62 19.41 -3.02 -5.13
N LEU A 63 20.02 -2.58 -4.03
CA LEU A 63 21.44 -2.85 -3.75
C LEU A 63 21.76 -4.35 -3.71
N ALA A 64 20.81 -5.17 -3.26
CA ALA A 64 20.98 -6.61 -3.18
C ALA A 64 20.71 -7.34 -4.50
N ALA A 65 19.86 -6.76 -5.37
CA ALA A 65 19.37 -7.41 -6.58
C ALA A 65 20.01 -6.90 -7.86
N VAL A 66 20.49 -5.65 -7.89
CA VAL A 66 20.99 -4.97 -9.09
C VAL A 66 22.51 -4.74 -8.96
N PRO A 67 23.36 -5.47 -9.69
CA PRO A 67 24.81 -5.39 -9.54
C PRO A 67 25.39 -3.97 -9.74
N GLU A 68 24.81 -3.19 -10.66
CA GLU A 68 25.23 -1.84 -11.01
C GLU A 68 25.02 -0.83 -9.87
N LEU A 69 24.09 -1.13 -8.94
CA LEU A 69 23.77 -0.28 -7.79
C LEU A 69 24.51 -0.70 -6.52
N THR A 70 25.18 -1.87 -6.55
CA THR A 70 25.87 -2.42 -5.38
C THR A 70 26.93 -1.45 -4.86
N GLY A 71 26.88 -1.16 -3.56
CA GLY A 71 27.85 -0.30 -2.88
C GLY A 71 27.58 1.21 -2.99
N LEU A 72 26.52 1.63 -3.68
CA LEU A 72 26.13 3.04 -3.68
C LEU A 72 25.61 3.43 -2.29
N THR A 73 26.06 4.60 -1.81
CA THR A 73 25.43 5.25 -0.66
C THR A 73 24.02 5.73 -1.04
N PHE A 74 23.16 5.97 -0.05
CA PHE A 74 21.79 6.39 -0.32
C PHE A 74 21.70 7.69 -1.17
N PRO A 75 22.49 8.76 -0.91
CA PRO A 75 22.51 9.93 -1.79
C PRO A 75 22.96 9.61 -3.21
N GLN A 76 24.00 8.74 -3.37
CA GLN A 76 24.46 8.32 -4.70
C GLN A 76 23.39 7.53 -5.46
N TYR A 77 22.65 6.65 -4.77
CA TYR A 77 21.53 5.94 -5.34
C TYR A 77 20.44 6.91 -5.80
N MET A 78 20.06 7.89 -4.98
CA MET A 78 19.05 8.90 -5.32
C MET A 78 19.42 9.76 -6.53
N LEU A 79 20.71 9.97 -6.77
CA LEU A 79 21.24 10.77 -7.89
C LEU A 79 21.67 9.91 -9.08
N SER A 80 21.66 8.60 -8.97
CA SER A 80 22.09 7.72 -10.07
C SER A 80 21.06 7.71 -11.21
N PRO A 81 21.51 7.62 -12.47
CA PRO A 81 20.60 7.59 -13.61
C PRO A 81 19.82 6.28 -13.67
N GLY A 82 18.54 6.36 -14.05
CA GLY A 82 17.67 5.21 -14.24
C GLY A 82 16.32 5.35 -13.53
N ASP A 83 15.41 4.46 -13.83
CA ASP A 83 14.01 4.48 -13.32
C ASP A 83 13.87 3.72 -11.99
N HIS A 84 14.98 3.44 -11.29
CA HIS A 84 14.95 2.68 -10.04
C HIS A 84 14.55 3.54 -8.84
N VAL A 85 14.79 4.86 -8.87
CA VAL A 85 14.38 5.77 -7.80
C VAL A 85 12.88 6.01 -7.85
N GLU A 86 12.20 5.73 -6.75
CA GLU A 86 10.77 6.01 -6.65
C GLU A 86 10.50 7.52 -6.64
N ASN A 87 9.65 7.95 -7.58
CA ASN A 87 9.16 9.31 -7.67
C ASN A 87 7.64 9.32 -7.56
N ASN A 88 7.13 9.60 -6.35
CA ASN A 88 5.70 9.73 -6.09
C ASN A 88 4.87 8.52 -6.60
N TYR A 89 5.34 7.32 -6.33
CA TYR A 89 4.78 6.06 -6.86
C TYR A 89 3.27 5.91 -6.58
N LEU A 90 2.83 6.20 -5.35
CA LEU A 90 1.43 6.05 -4.95
C LEU A 90 0.53 7.02 -5.72
N THR A 91 0.92 8.29 -5.76
CA THR A 91 0.17 9.33 -6.46
C THR A 91 0.08 9.03 -7.94
N ARG A 92 1.18 8.59 -8.56
CA ARG A 92 1.20 8.19 -9.96
C ARG A 92 0.27 7.01 -10.24
N THR A 93 0.38 5.97 -9.44
CA THR A 93 -0.43 4.76 -9.60
C THR A 93 -1.93 5.05 -9.43
N LEU A 94 -2.30 5.80 -8.38
CA LEU A 94 -3.71 6.06 -8.06
C LEU A 94 -4.34 7.13 -8.94
N SER A 95 -3.55 8.05 -9.50
CA SER A 95 -4.05 9.06 -10.45
C SER A 95 -4.00 8.62 -11.91
N GLY A 96 -3.34 7.50 -12.22
CA GLY A 96 -3.09 7.04 -13.59
C GLY A 96 -2.05 7.87 -14.34
N ARG A 97 -1.27 8.73 -13.64
CA ARG A 97 -0.24 9.56 -14.25
C ARG A 97 1.15 8.92 -14.08
N HIS A 98 1.43 7.88 -14.84
CA HIS A 98 2.68 7.10 -14.69
C HIS A 98 3.93 7.90 -15.05
N GLU A 99 3.84 8.80 -16.03
CA GLU A 99 4.98 9.57 -16.54
C GLU A 99 4.70 11.08 -16.54
N GLY A 100 5.77 11.86 -16.66
CA GLY A 100 5.73 13.32 -16.76
C GLY A 100 5.50 14.03 -15.42
N ILE A 101 5.19 15.32 -15.49
CA ILE A 101 5.08 16.19 -14.32
C ILE A 101 3.77 15.91 -13.58
N LEU A 102 3.87 15.70 -12.26
CA LEU A 102 2.71 15.69 -11.38
C LEU A 102 2.29 17.12 -11.02
N LEU A 103 1.00 17.32 -10.95
CA LEU A 103 0.36 18.58 -10.53
C LEU A 103 -0.62 18.29 -9.40
N ILE A 104 -1.05 19.33 -8.68
CA ILE A 104 -1.96 19.19 -7.53
C ILE A 104 -3.24 18.44 -7.88
N HIS A 105 -3.79 18.63 -9.06
CA HIS A 105 -5.01 17.92 -9.48
C HIS A 105 -4.82 16.38 -9.54
N HIS A 106 -3.59 15.87 -9.80
CA HIS A 106 -3.34 14.42 -9.76
C HIS A 106 -3.41 13.90 -8.31
N LEU A 107 -2.96 14.69 -7.35
CA LEU A 107 -3.13 14.38 -5.93
C LEU A 107 -4.61 14.32 -5.55
N ASP A 108 -5.41 15.26 -6.04
CA ASP A 108 -6.85 15.30 -5.78
C ASP A 108 -7.57 14.10 -6.42
N VAL A 109 -7.18 13.69 -7.62
CA VAL A 109 -7.68 12.46 -8.27
C VAL A 109 -7.35 11.23 -7.43
N ALA A 110 -6.09 11.12 -6.95
CA ALA A 110 -5.66 10.01 -6.12
C ALA A 110 -6.44 9.95 -4.79
N ARG A 111 -6.65 11.09 -4.12
CA ARG A 111 -7.44 11.20 -2.89
C ARG A 111 -8.89 10.77 -3.11
N GLU A 112 -9.53 11.26 -4.18
CA GLU A 112 -10.92 10.91 -4.49
C GLU A 112 -11.06 9.42 -4.82
N PHE A 113 -10.09 8.85 -5.52
CA PHE A 113 -10.07 7.43 -5.81
C PHE A 113 -9.97 6.59 -4.54
N LEU A 114 -9.07 6.95 -3.62
CA LEU A 114 -8.97 6.32 -2.30
C LEU A 114 -10.29 6.43 -1.54
N ARG A 115 -10.84 7.64 -1.42
CA ARG A 115 -12.07 7.90 -0.68
C ARG A 115 -13.26 7.08 -1.19
N SER A 116 -13.38 6.96 -2.51
CA SER A 116 -14.56 6.36 -3.16
C SER A 116 -14.49 4.84 -3.29
N LYS A 117 -13.29 4.24 -3.29
CA LYS A 117 -13.08 2.84 -3.65
C LYS A 117 -12.41 2.00 -2.59
N PHE A 118 -11.64 2.60 -1.69
CA PHE A 118 -10.76 1.85 -0.81
C PHE A 118 -11.27 1.76 0.63
N VAL A 119 -11.02 0.60 1.22
CA VAL A 119 -10.84 0.46 2.66
C VAL A 119 -9.33 0.48 2.90
N VAL A 120 -8.85 1.51 3.60
CA VAL A 120 -7.42 1.71 3.79
C VAL A 120 -6.94 1.11 5.11
N GLY A 121 -5.76 0.50 5.09
CA GLY A 121 -5.04 0.05 6.28
C GLY A 121 -3.65 0.69 6.31
N LEU A 122 -3.03 0.69 7.47
CA LEU A 122 -1.69 1.22 7.69
C LEU A 122 -0.72 0.09 8.06
N ALA A 123 0.46 0.09 7.44
CA ALA A 123 1.52 -0.86 7.79
C ALA A 123 2.06 -0.62 9.22
N SER A 124 1.97 0.61 9.72
CA SER A 124 2.32 0.98 11.09
C SER A 124 1.33 0.47 12.13
N ASP A 125 0.10 0.09 11.72
CA ASP A 125 -0.94 -0.46 12.60
C ASP A 125 -1.68 -1.60 11.88
N LEU A 126 -0.96 -2.68 11.62
CA LEU A 126 -1.49 -3.86 10.96
C LEU A 126 -2.62 -4.55 11.73
N PRO A 127 -2.53 -4.70 13.07
CA PRO A 127 -3.60 -5.34 13.83
C PRO A 127 -4.95 -4.63 13.65
N THR A 128 -4.99 -3.32 13.84
CA THR A 128 -6.22 -2.53 13.65
C THR A 128 -6.68 -2.54 12.18
N SER A 129 -5.74 -2.52 11.24
CA SER A 129 -6.04 -2.61 9.81
C SER A 129 -6.70 -3.95 9.44
N ALA A 130 -6.15 -5.06 9.94
CA ALA A 130 -6.70 -6.40 9.72
C ALA A 130 -8.11 -6.53 10.34
N GLU A 131 -8.30 -6.08 11.57
CA GLU A 131 -9.60 -6.07 12.24
C GLU A 131 -10.63 -5.27 11.45
N MET A 132 -10.26 -4.08 10.97
CA MET A 132 -11.13 -3.25 10.14
C MET A 132 -11.52 -3.94 8.83
N PHE A 133 -10.60 -4.62 8.16
CA PHE A 133 -10.89 -5.36 6.94
C PHE A 133 -11.85 -6.51 7.21
N ILE A 134 -11.57 -7.31 8.24
CA ILE A 134 -12.40 -8.44 8.67
C ILE A 134 -13.85 -7.98 8.89
N HIS A 135 -14.04 -6.92 9.67
CA HIS A 135 -15.36 -6.37 9.95
C HIS A 135 -16.04 -5.81 8.70
N THR A 136 -15.30 -5.05 7.89
CA THR A 136 -15.87 -4.40 6.70
C THR A 136 -16.33 -5.41 5.65
N PHE A 137 -15.60 -6.50 5.49
CA PHE A 137 -15.88 -7.52 4.48
C PHE A 137 -16.66 -8.73 5.02
N GLY A 138 -16.82 -8.82 6.33
CA GLY A 138 -17.56 -9.91 6.96
C GLY A 138 -16.87 -11.28 6.79
N TRP A 139 -15.54 -11.31 6.79
CA TRP A 139 -14.78 -12.54 6.53
C TRP A 139 -14.79 -13.54 7.65
N LEU A 140 -15.14 -13.13 8.86
CA LEU A 140 -15.24 -14.02 10.00
C LEU A 140 -16.69 -14.26 10.38
N ASN A 141 -17.06 -15.53 10.34
CA ASN A 141 -18.10 -16.05 11.21
C ASN A 141 -17.44 -16.24 12.59
N MET A 142 -17.61 -15.29 13.51
CA MET A 142 -16.99 -15.27 14.85
C MET A 142 -17.33 -16.52 15.70
N THR A 143 -18.12 -17.44 15.18
CA THR A 143 -18.47 -18.72 15.81
C THR A 143 -17.54 -19.86 15.41
N ASP A 144 -16.65 -19.67 14.42
CA ASP A 144 -15.75 -20.72 13.95
C ASP A 144 -14.36 -20.58 14.61
N SER A 145 -14.07 -21.52 15.52
CA SER A 145 -12.79 -21.60 16.22
C SER A 145 -11.57 -21.78 15.31
N VAL A 146 -11.75 -22.29 14.10
CA VAL A 146 -10.69 -22.47 13.09
C VAL A 146 -10.32 -21.13 12.47
N SER A 147 -11.33 -20.29 12.20
CA SER A 147 -11.11 -18.95 11.65
C SER A 147 -10.37 -18.04 12.63
N ILE A 148 -10.68 -18.12 13.92
CA ILE A 148 -9.98 -17.36 14.98
C ILE A 148 -8.51 -17.81 15.10
N LYS A 149 -8.27 -19.14 15.10
CA LYS A 149 -6.90 -19.68 15.15
C LYS A 149 -6.04 -19.30 13.95
N ASN A 150 -6.65 -19.24 12.77
CA ASN A 150 -5.95 -18.84 11.54
C ASN A 150 -5.60 -17.35 11.54
N LEU A 151 -6.38 -16.49 12.19
CA LEU A 151 -6.06 -15.09 12.41
C LEU A 151 -4.83 -14.93 13.29
N ASP A 152 -4.78 -15.57 14.45
CA ASP A 152 -3.63 -15.53 15.37
C ASP A 152 -2.34 -15.99 14.68
N LEU A 153 -2.43 -16.99 13.79
CA LEU A 153 -1.29 -17.47 12.99
C LEU A 153 -0.88 -16.48 11.89
N CYS A 154 -1.85 -15.83 11.24
CA CYS A 154 -1.58 -14.80 10.24
C CYS A 154 -0.96 -13.56 10.90
N ASP A 155 -1.52 -13.06 11.99
CA ASP A 155 -1.02 -11.90 12.71
C ASP A 155 0.41 -12.11 13.18
N ASN A 156 0.72 -13.24 13.80
CA ASN A 156 2.07 -13.55 14.25
C ASN A 156 3.08 -13.69 13.12
N ASN A 157 2.72 -14.35 12.01
CA ASN A 157 3.64 -14.56 10.88
C ASN A 157 3.84 -13.29 10.06
N VAL A 158 2.78 -12.53 9.78
CA VAL A 158 2.85 -11.28 9.02
C VAL A 158 3.55 -10.19 9.84
N TYR A 159 3.16 -10.02 11.10
CA TYR A 159 3.79 -9.06 12.01
C TYR A 159 5.28 -9.34 12.20
N ASN A 160 5.66 -10.59 12.47
CA ASN A 160 7.06 -10.98 12.62
C ASN A 160 7.86 -10.80 11.33
N SER A 161 7.28 -11.07 10.15
CA SER A 161 7.96 -10.89 8.88
C SER A 161 8.18 -9.43 8.50
N LEU A 162 7.29 -8.55 8.91
CA LEU A 162 7.37 -7.11 8.66
C LEU A 162 8.23 -6.38 9.70
N SER A 163 8.15 -6.76 10.96
CA SER A 163 8.91 -6.14 12.04
C SER A 163 10.41 -6.49 12.00
N GLN A 164 10.77 -7.69 11.51
CA GLN A 164 12.18 -8.14 11.47
C GLN A 164 13.02 -7.49 10.35
N LYS A 165 12.44 -6.75 9.42
CA LYS A 165 13.12 -6.23 8.22
C LYS A 165 12.90 -4.75 7.97
N SER A 166 12.64 -3.96 8.99
CA SER A 166 12.66 -2.50 8.80
C SER A 166 14.11 -2.08 8.53
N PRO A 167 14.43 -1.63 7.31
CA PRO A 167 15.76 -1.13 7.03
C PRO A 167 16.05 0.09 7.90
N PRO A 168 17.33 0.42 8.17
CA PRO A 168 17.66 1.62 8.92
C PRO A 168 17.04 2.84 8.24
N VAL A 169 16.33 3.63 9.02
CA VAL A 169 15.70 4.87 8.54
C VAL A 169 16.80 5.84 8.13
N VAL A 170 16.64 6.47 6.96
CA VAL A 170 17.54 7.53 6.51
C VAL A 170 17.47 8.69 7.52
N ALA A 171 18.63 9.15 8.01
CA ALA A 171 18.69 10.16 9.05
C ALA A 171 18.02 11.47 8.59
N GLU A 172 17.10 11.98 9.40
CA GLU A 172 16.41 13.23 9.12
C GLU A 172 17.41 14.39 8.97
N GLY A 173 17.19 15.25 7.97
CA GLY A 173 18.08 16.37 7.65
C GLY A 173 19.34 15.99 6.86
N SER A 174 19.62 14.69 6.63
CA SER A 174 20.69 14.29 5.74
C SER A 174 20.39 14.64 4.27
N GLU A 175 21.45 14.70 3.45
CA GLU A 175 21.32 14.93 2.00
C GLU A 175 20.34 13.91 1.37
N GLY A 176 20.52 12.64 1.65
CA GLY A 176 19.65 11.59 1.12
C GLY A 176 18.20 11.72 1.58
N TYR A 177 17.96 12.15 2.81
CA TYR A 177 16.61 12.42 3.32
C TYR A 177 15.94 13.59 2.57
N ASN A 178 16.68 14.67 2.33
CA ASN A 178 16.15 15.83 1.61
C ASN A 178 15.83 15.51 0.14
N LEU A 179 16.68 14.74 -0.52
CA LEU A 179 16.41 14.23 -1.87
C LEU A 179 15.15 13.34 -1.89
N LEU A 180 15.02 12.44 -0.93
CA LEU A 180 13.89 11.53 -0.83
C LEU A 180 12.56 12.28 -0.64
N ILE A 181 12.53 13.30 0.23
CA ILE A 181 11.35 14.15 0.41
C ILE A 181 11.00 14.88 -0.88
N ALA A 182 12.00 15.45 -1.57
CA ALA A 182 11.76 16.18 -2.82
C ALA A 182 11.13 15.28 -3.89
N GLU A 183 11.63 14.04 -4.04
CA GLU A 183 11.13 13.07 -5.01
C GLU A 183 9.76 12.48 -4.64
N ASN A 184 9.38 12.50 -3.35
CA ASN A 184 8.14 11.87 -2.88
C ASN A 184 7.17 12.85 -2.22
N TRP A 185 7.24 14.13 -2.56
CA TRP A 185 6.42 15.16 -1.93
C TRP A 185 4.91 14.90 -2.07
N PHE A 186 4.44 14.51 -3.26
CA PHE A 186 3.03 14.21 -3.47
C PHE A 186 2.59 12.96 -2.70
N ASP A 187 3.44 11.94 -2.64
CA ASP A 187 3.15 10.73 -1.87
C ASP A 187 3.10 11.00 -0.37
N LEU A 188 3.94 11.89 0.15
CA LEU A 188 3.86 12.32 1.55
C LEU A 188 2.52 13.01 1.84
N LYS A 189 2.09 13.91 0.95
CA LYS A 189 0.78 14.58 1.07
C LYS A 189 -0.41 13.64 0.87
N LEU A 190 -0.24 12.59 0.09
CA LEU A 190 -1.24 11.55 -0.08
C LEU A 190 -1.30 10.65 1.16
N TYR A 191 -0.16 10.33 1.77
CA TYR A 191 -0.09 9.50 2.97
C TYR A 191 -0.72 10.18 4.18
N GLU A 192 -0.50 11.49 4.38
CA GLU A 192 -1.23 12.28 5.39
C GLU A 192 -2.76 12.12 5.21
N TYR A 193 -3.23 12.10 3.97
CA TYR A 193 -4.65 11.87 3.68
C TYR A 193 -5.08 10.42 3.95
N VAL A 194 -4.22 9.44 3.66
CA VAL A 194 -4.48 8.02 3.96
C VAL A 194 -4.66 7.80 5.46
N GLU A 195 -3.80 8.40 6.29
CA GLU A 195 -3.91 8.32 7.75
C GLU A 195 -5.24 8.92 8.24
N HIS A 196 -5.61 10.09 7.71
CA HIS A 196 -6.90 10.70 8.04
C HIS A 196 -8.09 9.83 7.61
N LEU A 197 -8.04 9.28 6.39
CA LEU A 197 -9.09 8.40 5.86
C LEU A 197 -9.22 7.11 6.68
N PHE A 198 -8.10 6.55 7.13
CA PHE A 198 -8.07 5.39 8.03
C PHE A 198 -8.82 5.67 9.33
N GLN A 199 -8.54 6.79 9.99
CA GLN A 199 -9.22 7.18 11.22
C GLN A 199 -10.73 7.38 11.00
N MET A 200 -11.12 8.07 9.93
CA MET A 200 -12.54 8.25 9.57
C MET A 200 -13.27 6.92 9.34
N GLN A 201 -12.60 5.94 8.71
CA GLN A 201 -13.19 4.63 8.45
C GLN A 201 -13.29 3.81 9.73
N LEU A 202 -12.31 3.91 10.62
CA LEU A 202 -12.31 3.25 11.93
C LEU A 202 -13.42 3.80 12.84
N GLU A 203 -13.64 5.11 12.87
CA GLU A 203 -14.74 5.74 13.62
C GLU A 203 -16.10 5.23 13.14
N LYS A 204 -16.33 5.24 11.83
CA LYS A 204 -17.57 4.72 11.23
C LYS A 204 -17.82 3.24 11.53
N LEU A 205 -16.78 2.47 11.75
CA LEU A 205 -16.93 1.06 12.12
C LEU A 205 -17.41 0.91 13.57
N LYS A 206 -16.92 1.77 14.47
CA LYS A 206 -17.30 1.77 15.89
C LYS A 206 -18.73 2.26 16.15
N GLU A 207 -19.30 3.01 15.22
CA GLU A 207 -20.67 3.51 15.30
C GLU A 207 -21.74 2.50 14.82
N ARG A 208 -21.34 1.38 14.27
CA ARG A 208 -22.21 0.31 13.74
C ARG A 208 -22.41 -0.80 14.76
#